data_081ca3176d3eaa3f8aa565d0daa8574f
#
_entry.id   081ca3176d3eaa3f8aa565d0daa8574f
#
_cell.length_a   1.000
_cell.length_b   1.000
_cell.length_c   1.000
_cell.angle_alpha   90.00
_cell.angle_beta   90.00
_cell.angle_gamma   90.00
#
_symmetry.space_group_name_H-M   'P 1'
#
loop_
_entity.id
_entity.type
_entity.pdbx_description
1 polymer ?
#
loop_
_entity_poly.entity_id
_entity_poly.type
_entity_poly.pdbx_seq_one_letter_code
_entity_poly.pdbx_strand_id
1 'polypeptide(L)'
;MSKGIEKQVGDWYPLLEPILSSSYFNSLTTTIKKGKAEGKIIYPDTKLTFRAFKLCQLKDLKVVILGQDPYHDGSATGLAFANSGDGPRISPSLAWIKKALEHDYDTLCLDFDYGLTSWADQGVLLLNTALTVEKGKAGSHTVLWNTFTKELLNYLTNTKDDIIFVLWGKKAQDYAKFIKGNNKIVTAPHPAADAYTGGSAGFHTSGTFRAINDFLDIPIKWNTHCGEPLPLERSEAPF
;
A
#
# COMPACT_ATOMS: atom_id res chain seq x y z
N MET A 1 25.94 -9.53 -0.04
CA MET A 1 24.57 -9.18 0.41
C MET A 1 23.55 -9.03 -0.75
N SER A 2 23.92 -8.75 -1.99
CA SER A 2 23.00 -8.46 -3.11
C SER A 2 22.09 -9.61 -3.55
N LYS A 3 22.62 -10.83 -3.72
CA LYS A 3 21.85 -11.99 -4.22
C LYS A 3 20.58 -12.35 -3.42
N GLY A 4 20.52 -12.03 -2.12
CA GLY A 4 19.35 -12.32 -1.28
C GLY A 4 18.21 -11.32 -1.47
N ILE A 5 18.53 -10.03 -1.65
CA ILE A 5 17.55 -8.95 -1.85
C ILE A 5 17.03 -8.98 -3.29
N GLU A 6 17.90 -9.23 -4.28
CA GLU A 6 17.53 -9.39 -5.68
C GLU A 6 16.36 -10.38 -5.86
N LYS A 7 16.43 -11.55 -5.22
CA LYS A 7 15.34 -12.54 -5.22
C LYS A 7 14.05 -12.06 -4.52
N GLN A 8 14.16 -11.09 -3.61
CA GLN A 8 13.00 -10.57 -2.89
C GLN A 8 12.30 -9.44 -3.66
N VAL A 9 13.02 -8.70 -4.50
CA VAL A 9 12.46 -7.56 -5.23
C VAL A 9 12.16 -7.88 -6.71
N GLY A 10 12.65 -9.01 -7.24
CA GLY A 10 12.37 -9.43 -8.62
C GLY A 10 12.84 -8.41 -9.66
N ASP A 11 12.00 -8.07 -10.64
CA ASP A 11 12.31 -7.15 -11.74
C ASP A 11 12.46 -5.68 -11.32
N TRP A 12 12.20 -5.36 -10.04
CA TRP A 12 12.53 -4.07 -9.43
C TRP A 12 14.03 -3.89 -9.20
N TYR A 13 14.82 -4.98 -9.22
CA TYR A 13 16.21 -4.92 -8.81
C TYR A 13 17.05 -3.90 -9.60
N PRO A 14 16.97 -3.79 -10.94
CA PRO A 14 17.74 -2.79 -11.69
C PRO A 14 17.42 -1.34 -11.28
N LEU A 15 16.16 -1.05 -10.96
CA LEU A 15 15.73 0.27 -10.52
C LEU A 15 16.18 0.56 -9.07
N LEU A 16 16.16 -0.45 -8.21
CA LEU A 16 16.50 -0.33 -6.79
C LEU A 16 17.99 -0.48 -6.49
N GLU A 17 18.77 -1.05 -7.39
CA GLU A 17 20.18 -1.36 -7.19
C GLU A 17 21.00 -0.16 -6.71
N PRO A 18 20.87 1.06 -7.27
CA PRO A 18 21.59 2.23 -6.80
C PRO A 18 21.30 2.56 -5.31
N ILE A 19 20.06 2.35 -4.86
CA ILE A 19 19.68 2.57 -3.46
C ILE A 19 20.23 1.45 -2.59
N LEU A 20 20.03 0.19 -3.01
CA LEU A 20 20.38 -1.01 -2.24
C LEU A 20 21.88 -1.19 -2.05
N SER A 21 22.71 -0.67 -2.97
CA SER A 21 24.19 -0.70 -2.88
C SER A 21 24.77 0.53 -2.18
N SER A 22 23.94 1.53 -1.83
CA SER A 22 24.40 2.76 -1.19
C SER A 22 24.91 2.58 0.25
N SER A 23 25.78 3.49 0.71
CA SER A 23 26.20 3.56 2.10
C SER A 23 25.03 3.83 3.06
N TYR A 24 24.04 4.61 2.60
CA TYR A 24 22.80 4.85 3.32
C TYR A 24 22.08 3.53 3.63
N PHE A 25 21.83 2.69 2.63
CA PHE A 25 21.13 1.42 2.82
C PHE A 25 21.89 0.45 3.69
N ASN A 26 23.22 0.45 3.61
CA ASN A 26 24.09 -0.33 4.52
C ASN A 26 23.92 0.14 5.97
N SER A 27 23.90 1.45 6.22
CA SER A 27 23.67 2.03 7.55
C SER A 27 22.29 1.69 8.10
N LEU A 28 21.25 1.81 7.27
CA LEU A 28 19.87 1.46 7.61
C LEU A 28 19.77 -0.01 8.04
N THR A 29 20.28 -0.92 7.21
CA THR A 29 20.22 -2.36 7.50
C THR A 29 21.05 -2.75 8.73
N THR A 30 22.17 -2.09 8.95
CA THR A 30 23.01 -2.27 10.15
C THR A 30 22.26 -1.82 11.40
N THR A 31 21.58 -0.67 11.35
CA THR A 31 20.78 -0.16 12.47
C THR A 31 19.65 -1.13 12.85
N ILE A 32 18.93 -1.66 11.84
CA ILE A 32 17.86 -2.65 12.07
C ILE A 32 18.43 -3.94 12.69
N LYS A 33 19.55 -4.45 12.14
CA LYS A 33 20.21 -5.66 12.66
C LYS A 33 20.69 -5.47 14.11
N LYS A 34 21.28 -4.32 14.41
CA LYS A 34 21.71 -3.97 15.78
C LYS A 34 20.51 -3.95 16.73
N GLY A 35 19.39 -3.31 16.37
CA GLY A 35 18.17 -3.31 17.17
C GLY A 35 17.68 -4.73 17.47
N LYS A 36 17.66 -5.62 16.47
CA LYS A 36 17.32 -7.04 16.67
C LYS A 36 18.29 -7.77 17.61
N ALA A 37 19.60 -7.53 17.48
CA ALA A 37 20.60 -8.10 18.38
C ALA A 37 20.46 -7.60 19.83
N GLU A 38 19.95 -6.39 20.02
CA GLU A 38 19.61 -5.80 21.33
C GLU A 38 18.25 -6.28 21.88
N GLY A 39 17.60 -7.27 21.22
CA GLY A 39 16.33 -7.86 21.67
C GLY A 39 15.08 -7.11 21.22
N LYS A 40 15.19 -6.10 20.34
CA LYS A 40 14.00 -5.43 19.79
C LYS A 40 13.28 -6.34 18.81
N ILE A 41 11.95 -6.43 18.97
CA ILE A 41 11.09 -7.10 18.02
C ILE A 41 10.73 -6.11 16.92
N ILE A 42 11.06 -6.45 15.68
CA ILE A 42 10.86 -5.59 14.50
C ILE A 42 9.97 -6.31 13.49
N TYR A 43 8.90 -5.65 13.07
CA TYR A 43 7.95 -6.14 12.07
C TYR A 43 8.12 -5.44 10.72
N PRO A 44 7.69 -6.10 9.64
CA PRO A 44 7.35 -7.50 9.52
C PRO A 44 8.58 -8.42 9.68
N ASP A 45 8.38 -9.74 9.60
CA ASP A 45 9.50 -10.67 9.45
C ASP A 45 10.41 -10.22 8.29
N THR A 46 11.71 -10.42 8.42
CA THR A 46 12.71 -9.98 7.44
C THR A 46 12.42 -10.48 6.01
N LYS A 47 11.84 -11.68 5.90
CA LYS A 47 11.43 -12.26 4.60
C LYS A 47 10.29 -11.50 3.93
N LEU A 48 9.52 -10.74 4.70
CA LEU A 48 8.35 -9.99 4.25
C LEU A 48 8.66 -8.50 4.01
N THR A 49 9.85 -8.01 4.38
CA THR A 49 10.21 -6.59 4.27
C THR A 49 10.02 -6.02 2.86
N PHE A 50 10.33 -6.80 1.83
CA PHE A 50 10.20 -6.41 0.43
C PHE A 50 9.04 -7.13 -0.30
N ARG A 51 8.08 -7.68 0.44
CA ARG A 51 6.99 -8.47 -0.16
C ARG A 51 6.15 -7.69 -1.16
N ALA A 52 5.95 -6.39 -0.96
CA ALA A 52 5.21 -5.55 -1.89
C ALA A 52 5.83 -5.58 -3.30
N PHE A 53 7.15 -5.46 -3.41
CA PHE A 53 7.86 -5.55 -4.68
C PHE A 53 7.82 -6.94 -5.29
N LYS A 54 7.86 -7.97 -4.45
CA LYS A 54 7.81 -9.36 -4.91
C LYS A 54 6.46 -9.72 -5.53
N LEU A 55 5.35 -9.24 -4.98
CA LEU A 55 4.01 -9.54 -5.45
C LEU A 55 3.58 -8.65 -6.61
N CYS A 56 3.92 -7.37 -6.60
CA CYS A 56 3.66 -6.47 -7.71
C CYS A 56 4.96 -6.22 -8.48
N GLN A 57 5.16 -6.90 -9.60
CA GLN A 57 6.34 -6.73 -10.43
C GLN A 57 6.31 -5.38 -11.15
N LEU A 58 7.50 -4.77 -11.39
CA LEU A 58 7.61 -3.44 -12.01
C LEU A 58 6.97 -3.38 -13.41
N LYS A 59 7.11 -4.46 -14.19
CA LYS A 59 6.50 -4.56 -15.53
C LYS A 59 4.98 -4.46 -15.51
N ASP A 60 4.35 -4.96 -14.44
CA ASP A 60 2.89 -5.03 -14.28
C ASP A 60 2.32 -3.82 -13.50
N LEU A 61 3.20 -2.92 -13.00
CA LEU A 61 2.83 -1.80 -12.15
C LEU A 61 1.90 -0.83 -12.85
N LYS A 62 0.76 -0.55 -12.25
CA LYS A 62 -0.26 0.42 -12.67
C LYS A 62 -0.56 1.45 -11.58
N VAL A 63 -0.63 1.00 -10.32
CA VAL A 63 -1.07 1.81 -9.19
C VAL A 63 -0.08 1.67 -8.03
N VAL A 64 0.25 2.77 -7.36
CA VAL A 64 1.04 2.78 -6.12
C VAL A 64 0.16 3.35 -5.01
N ILE A 65 -0.18 2.55 -4.01
CA ILE A 65 -0.87 3.02 -2.80
C ILE A 65 0.16 3.16 -1.69
N LEU A 66 0.38 4.40 -1.20
CA LEU A 66 1.33 4.67 -0.14
C LEU A 66 0.69 4.55 1.24
N GLY A 67 1.16 3.59 2.04
CA GLY A 67 0.93 3.51 3.48
C GLY A 67 2.04 4.22 4.27
N GLN A 68 1.89 4.29 5.58
CA GLN A 68 2.90 4.92 6.45
C GLN A 68 3.98 3.93 6.88
N ASP A 69 3.64 2.97 7.71
CA ASP A 69 4.51 1.95 8.28
C ASP A 69 3.73 0.65 8.53
N PRO A 70 4.40 -0.49 8.71
CA PRO A 70 3.74 -1.75 9.00
C PRO A 70 3.00 -1.71 10.34
N TYR A 71 2.01 -2.57 10.52
CA TYR A 71 1.37 -2.76 11.82
C TYR A 71 2.40 -3.23 12.85
N HIS A 72 2.41 -2.58 14.00
CA HIS A 72 3.40 -2.80 15.07
C HIS A 72 2.97 -3.83 16.10
N ASP A 73 1.81 -4.47 15.92
CA ASP A 73 1.20 -5.48 16.80
C ASP A 73 1.52 -6.93 16.40
N GLY A 74 2.17 -7.13 15.26
CA GLY A 74 2.52 -8.45 14.72
C GLY A 74 1.72 -8.87 13.50
N SER A 75 0.66 -8.14 13.13
CA SER A 75 -0.19 -8.46 11.97
C SER A 75 0.38 -8.01 10.62
N ALA A 76 1.57 -7.38 10.62
CA ALA A 76 2.20 -6.86 9.41
C ALA A 76 2.56 -7.96 8.40
N THR A 77 2.06 -7.83 7.17
CA THR A 77 2.24 -8.81 6.09
C THR A 77 3.32 -8.43 5.08
N GLY A 78 3.88 -7.22 5.19
CA GLY A 78 4.79 -6.63 4.19
C GLY A 78 4.07 -5.88 3.06
N LEU A 79 2.73 -5.85 3.05
CA LEU A 79 1.91 -5.00 2.20
C LEU A 79 1.29 -3.88 3.03
N ALA A 80 1.22 -2.67 2.47
CA ALA A 80 0.53 -1.56 3.13
C ALA A 80 -0.95 -1.87 3.31
N PHE A 81 -1.51 -1.51 4.48
CA PHE A 81 -2.89 -1.73 4.90
C PHE A 81 -3.34 -3.19 5.09
N ALA A 82 -2.63 -4.16 4.53
CA ALA A 82 -3.00 -5.58 4.61
C ALA A 82 -2.77 -6.17 6.01
N ASN A 83 -3.69 -7.03 6.45
CA ASN A 83 -3.58 -7.82 7.67
C ASN A 83 -3.28 -9.29 7.34
N SER A 84 -2.54 -9.98 8.20
CA SER A 84 -2.56 -11.44 8.21
C SER A 84 -3.95 -11.88 8.68
N GLY A 85 -4.61 -12.75 7.91
CA GLY A 85 -5.95 -13.27 8.25
C GLY A 85 -6.01 -14.05 9.58
N ASP A 86 -4.85 -14.36 10.16
CA ASP A 86 -4.68 -15.11 11.42
C ASP A 86 -4.68 -14.21 12.68
N GLY A 87 -4.81 -12.90 12.51
CA GLY A 87 -4.80 -11.94 13.62
C GLY A 87 -6.18 -11.74 14.26
N PRO A 88 -6.24 -11.44 15.57
CA PRO A 88 -7.50 -11.36 16.30
C PRO A 88 -8.40 -10.18 15.90
N ARG A 89 -7.94 -9.26 15.08
CA ARG A 89 -8.71 -8.07 14.67
C ARG A 89 -8.27 -7.54 13.31
N ILE A 90 -9.27 -7.21 12.50
CA ILE A 90 -9.08 -6.37 11.30
C ILE A 90 -8.66 -4.98 11.74
N SER A 91 -7.62 -4.40 11.11
CA SER A 91 -7.22 -3.03 11.43
C SER A 91 -8.34 -2.03 11.12
N PRO A 92 -8.47 -0.96 11.93
CA PRO A 92 -9.47 0.07 11.66
C PRO A 92 -9.35 0.67 10.25
N SER A 93 -8.14 0.91 9.76
CA SER A 93 -7.92 1.40 8.40
C SER A 93 -8.47 0.44 7.35
N LEU A 94 -8.20 -0.85 7.48
CA LEU A 94 -8.64 -1.86 6.51
C LEU A 94 -10.16 -2.06 6.53
N ALA A 95 -10.78 -1.97 7.71
CA ALA A 95 -12.24 -2.00 7.83
C ALA A 95 -12.91 -0.81 7.09
N TRP A 96 -12.31 0.38 7.16
CA TRP A 96 -12.83 1.54 6.44
C TRP A 96 -12.48 1.53 4.95
N ILE A 97 -11.38 0.92 4.54
CA ILE A 97 -11.07 0.63 3.13
C ILE A 97 -12.16 -0.27 2.52
N LYS A 98 -12.56 -1.34 3.23
CA LYS A 98 -13.68 -2.20 2.81
C LYS A 98 -14.98 -1.41 2.67
N LYS A 99 -15.34 -0.55 3.65
CA LYS A 99 -16.54 0.29 3.59
C LYS A 99 -16.50 1.29 2.42
N ALA A 100 -15.33 1.88 2.13
CA ALA A 100 -15.19 2.78 0.98
C ALA A 100 -15.43 2.04 -0.33
N LEU A 101 -14.95 0.81 -0.42
CA LEU A 101 -15.16 -0.03 -1.59
C LEU A 101 -16.64 -0.39 -1.75
N GLU A 102 -17.30 -0.78 -0.65
CA GLU A 102 -18.75 -1.07 -0.62
C GLU A 102 -19.58 0.14 -1.04
N HIS A 103 -19.18 1.34 -0.58
CA HIS A 103 -19.83 2.59 -0.96
C HIS A 103 -19.60 2.94 -2.44
N ASP A 104 -18.35 2.84 -2.93
CA ASP A 104 -18.01 3.20 -4.30
C ASP A 104 -18.72 2.35 -5.34
N TYR A 105 -18.99 1.08 -5.04
CA TYR A 105 -19.60 0.14 -5.99
C TYR A 105 -21.03 -0.29 -5.61
N ASP A 106 -21.59 0.30 -4.57
CA ASP A 106 -22.94 -0.01 -4.07
C ASP A 106 -23.16 -1.52 -3.88
N THR A 107 -22.21 -2.18 -3.23
CA THR A 107 -22.19 -3.65 -3.06
C THR A 107 -21.61 -4.04 -1.71
N LEU A 108 -22.01 -5.19 -1.19
CA LEU A 108 -21.43 -5.75 0.03
C LEU A 108 -20.27 -6.69 -0.32
N CYS A 109 -19.12 -6.48 0.32
CA CYS A 109 -17.96 -7.34 0.19
C CYS A 109 -17.96 -8.41 1.29
N LEU A 110 -18.68 -9.51 1.08
CA LEU A 110 -18.80 -10.58 2.08
C LEU A 110 -17.48 -11.33 2.27
N ASP A 111 -16.76 -11.63 1.18
CA ASP A 111 -15.47 -12.35 1.17
C ASP A 111 -14.32 -11.42 0.81
N PHE A 112 -14.14 -10.34 1.58
CA PHE A 112 -13.08 -9.36 1.33
C PHE A 112 -11.70 -9.96 1.63
N ASP A 113 -10.75 -9.84 0.67
CA ASP A 113 -9.35 -10.25 0.87
C ASP A 113 -8.62 -9.27 1.79
N TYR A 114 -8.57 -9.56 3.08
CA TYR A 114 -7.84 -8.75 4.05
C TYR A 114 -6.32 -8.78 3.85
N GLY A 115 -5.81 -9.77 3.10
CA GLY A 115 -4.40 -9.86 2.71
C GLY A 115 -4.03 -8.94 1.55
N LEU A 116 -5.01 -8.42 0.81
CA LEU A 116 -4.89 -7.55 -0.35
C LEU A 116 -3.94 -8.10 -1.45
N THR A 117 -3.71 -9.39 -1.47
CA THR A 117 -2.83 -10.04 -2.46
C THR A 117 -3.42 -9.97 -3.85
N SER A 118 -4.75 -10.11 -3.96
CA SER A 118 -5.49 -9.98 -5.21
C SER A 118 -5.34 -8.61 -5.89
N TRP A 119 -5.09 -7.56 -5.12
CA TRP A 119 -4.78 -6.23 -5.67
C TRP A 119 -3.35 -6.19 -6.22
N ALA A 120 -2.39 -6.73 -5.46
CA ALA A 120 -0.98 -6.78 -5.87
C ALA A 120 -0.81 -7.56 -7.17
N ASP A 121 -1.52 -8.68 -7.35
CA ASP A 121 -1.50 -9.51 -8.56
C ASP A 121 -2.05 -8.78 -9.81
N GLN A 122 -2.79 -7.68 -9.63
CA GLN A 122 -3.31 -6.84 -10.72
C GLN A 122 -2.45 -5.62 -11.03
N GLY A 123 -1.28 -5.47 -10.38
CA GLY A 123 -0.36 -4.35 -10.60
C GLY A 123 -0.54 -3.19 -9.62
N VAL A 124 -1.11 -3.45 -8.43
CA VAL A 124 -1.18 -2.47 -7.34
C VAL A 124 -0.02 -2.69 -6.36
N LEU A 125 0.93 -1.77 -6.35
CA LEU A 125 2.01 -1.76 -5.36
C LEU A 125 1.50 -1.18 -4.03
N LEU A 126 1.27 -2.03 -3.04
CA LEU A 126 0.86 -1.66 -1.68
C LEU A 126 2.10 -1.38 -0.83
N LEU A 127 2.63 -0.16 -0.89
CA LEU A 127 3.93 0.21 -0.36
C LEU A 127 3.82 1.07 0.90
N ASN A 128 4.41 0.64 2.01
CA ASN A 128 4.64 1.53 3.15
C ASN A 128 5.85 2.44 2.92
N THR A 129 5.78 3.69 3.37
CA THR A 129 6.91 4.63 3.31
C THR A 129 8.04 4.26 4.28
N ALA A 130 7.74 3.48 5.31
CA ALA A 130 8.73 2.77 6.13
C ALA A 130 8.45 1.26 6.04
N LEU A 131 9.43 0.47 5.61
CA LEU A 131 9.22 -0.98 5.41
C LEU A 131 9.35 -1.81 6.68
N THR A 132 9.74 -1.21 7.79
CA THR A 132 9.86 -1.87 9.09
C THR A 132 9.42 -0.96 10.23
N VAL A 133 9.04 -1.57 11.36
CA VAL A 133 8.61 -0.88 12.59
C VAL A 133 9.01 -1.67 13.83
N GLU A 134 9.35 -1.01 14.94
CA GLU A 134 9.57 -1.66 16.24
C GLU A 134 8.21 -2.01 16.89
N LYS A 135 8.09 -3.19 17.48
CA LYS A 135 6.88 -3.64 18.18
C LYS A 135 6.37 -2.58 19.15
N GLY A 136 5.08 -2.25 19.04
CA GLY A 136 4.41 -1.29 19.91
C GLY A 136 4.73 0.19 19.63
N LYS A 137 5.58 0.52 18.64
CA LYS A 137 6.05 1.89 18.38
C LYS A 137 5.81 2.32 16.94
N ALA A 138 4.58 2.72 16.62
CA ALA A 138 4.24 3.27 15.31
C ALA A 138 5.20 4.41 14.91
N GLY A 139 5.64 4.42 13.65
CA GLY A 139 6.54 5.43 13.10
C GLY A 139 8.00 5.32 13.51
N SER A 140 8.39 4.34 14.34
CA SER A 140 9.75 4.23 14.91
C SER A 140 10.88 4.17 13.87
N HIS A 141 10.60 3.67 12.66
CA HIS A 141 11.58 3.57 11.58
C HIS A 141 11.31 4.53 10.40
N THR A 142 10.36 5.44 10.52
CA THR A 142 10.01 6.39 9.42
C THR A 142 11.23 7.18 8.96
N VAL A 143 12.03 7.69 9.88
CA VAL A 143 13.26 8.45 9.54
C VAL A 143 14.28 7.57 8.83
N LEU A 144 14.42 6.31 9.25
CA LEU A 144 15.37 5.36 8.65
C LEU A 144 15.04 5.08 7.17
N TRP A 145 13.75 4.93 6.83
CA TRP A 145 13.30 4.58 5.48
C TRP A 145 13.01 5.76 4.57
N ASN A 146 12.98 6.99 5.10
CA ASN A 146 12.57 8.18 4.36
C ASN A 146 13.39 8.42 3.07
N THR A 147 14.71 8.26 3.13
CA THR A 147 15.59 8.41 1.96
C THR A 147 15.30 7.32 0.93
N PHE A 148 15.14 6.06 1.36
CA PHE A 148 14.80 4.95 0.47
C PHE A 148 13.53 5.26 -0.34
N THR A 149 12.46 5.69 0.33
CA THR A 149 11.18 5.96 -0.33
C THR A 149 11.25 7.15 -1.27
N LYS A 150 11.96 8.21 -0.90
CA LYS A 150 12.15 9.38 -1.78
C LYS A 150 12.93 9.02 -3.03
N GLU A 151 14.03 8.29 -2.89
CA GLU A 151 14.86 7.86 -4.02
C GLU A 151 14.10 6.87 -4.91
N LEU A 152 13.38 5.91 -4.32
CA LEU A 152 12.50 5.01 -5.06
C LEU A 152 11.49 5.78 -5.93
N LEU A 153 10.74 6.72 -5.34
CA LEU A 153 9.76 7.52 -6.08
C LEU A 153 10.42 8.34 -7.18
N ASN A 154 11.58 8.95 -6.90
CA ASN A 154 12.33 9.71 -7.89
C ASN A 154 12.81 8.82 -9.05
N TYR A 155 13.41 7.67 -8.79
CA TYR A 155 13.84 6.75 -9.86
C TYR A 155 12.65 6.19 -10.63
N LEU A 156 11.60 5.77 -9.94
CA LEU A 156 10.41 5.20 -10.57
C LEU A 156 9.75 6.19 -11.53
N THR A 157 9.52 7.43 -11.07
CA THR A 157 8.82 8.44 -11.87
C THR A 157 9.69 9.12 -12.93
N ASN A 158 11.01 8.89 -12.91
CA ASN A 158 11.90 9.28 -14.00
C ASN A 158 12.02 8.19 -15.09
N THR A 159 11.58 6.95 -14.80
CA THR A 159 11.73 5.80 -15.71
C THR A 159 10.41 5.24 -16.24
N LYS A 160 9.30 5.54 -15.56
CA LYS A 160 7.98 5.02 -15.92
C LYS A 160 6.93 6.11 -15.72
N ASP A 161 6.15 6.36 -16.76
CA ASP A 161 4.98 7.23 -16.75
C ASP A 161 3.68 6.44 -16.59
N ASP A 162 2.56 7.14 -16.56
CA ASP A 162 1.20 6.62 -16.50
C ASP A 162 0.90 5.76 -15.27
N ILE A 163 1.64 5.99 -14.18
CA ILE A 163 1.37 5.38 -12.87
C ILE A 163 0.35 6.24 -12.12
N ILE A 164 -0.58 5.59 -11.43
CA ILE A 164 -1.53 6.24 -10.54
C ILE A 164 -1.00 6.13 -9.10
N PHE A 165 -0.67 7.25 -8.50
CA PHE A 165 -0.25 7.32 -7.10
C PHE A 165 -1.44 7.67 -6.21
N VAL A 166 -1.72 6.81 -5.25
CA VAL A 166 -2.83 6.94 -4.31
C VAL A 166 -2.28 7.35 -2.95
N LEU A 167 -2.62 8.56 -2.51
CA LEU A 167 -2.06 9.21 -1.34
C LEU A 167 -3.16 9.48 -0.30
N TRP A 168 -3.41 8.50 0.56
CA TRP A 168 -4.41 8.60 1.60
C TRP A 168 -3.87 9.23 2.87
N GLY A 169 -4.36 10.44 3.18
CA GLY A 169 -3.98 11.24 4.35
C GLY A 169 -2.71 12.05 4.15
N LYS A 170 -2.54 13.02 5.05
CA LYS A 170 -1.51 14.07 4.95
C LYS A 170 -0.09 13.53 4.80
N LYS A 171 0.26 12.50 5.57
CA LYS A 171 1.62 11.91 5.54
C LYS A 171 1.95 11.29 4.18
N ALA A 172 1.00 10.63 3.52
CA ALA A 172 1.19 10.13 2.16
C ALA A 172 1.24 11.28 1.15
N GLN A 173 0.37 12.27 1.29
CA GLN A 173 0.32 13.45 0.42
C GLN A 173 1.60 14.29 0.46
N ASP A 174 2.36 14.28 1.55
CA ASP A 174 3.66 14.94 1.65
C ASP A 174 4.71 14.37 0.67
N TYR A 175 4.46 13.17 0.12
CA TYR A 175 5.30 12.57 -0.91
C TYR A 175 4.93 13.01 -2.34
N ALA A 176 3.81 13.71 -2.56
CA ALA A 176 3.39 14.17 -3.90
C ALA A 176 4.48 14.96 -4.64
N LYS A 177 5.27 15.75 -3.92
CA LYS A 177 6.38 16.53 -4.47
C LYS A 177 7.53 15.70 -5.07
N PHE A 178 7.60 14.41 -4.79
CA PHE A 178 8.59 13.48 -5.35
C PHE A 178 8.05 12.71 -6.57
N ILE A 179 6.76 12.86 -6.90
CA ILE A 179 6.12 12.24 -8.05
C ILE A 179 6.24 13.21 -9.22
N LYS A 180 6.90 12.77 -10.29
CA LYS A 180 7.20 13.56 -11.48
C LYS A 180 6.60 12.90 -12.72
N GLY A 181 6.81 13.51 -13.90
CA GLY A 181 6.40 12.96 -15.19
C GLY A 181 4.88 12.99 -15.40
N ASN A 182 4.41 12.18 -16.35
CA ASN A 182 2.98 12.07 -16.69
C ASN A 182 2.26 11.06 -15.78
N ASN A 183 2.38 11.23 -14.46
CA ASN A 183 1.76 10.37 -13.47
C ASN A 183 0.50 11.03 -12.89
N LYS A 184 -0.45 10.23 -12.45
CA LYS A 184 -1.70 10.70 -11.84
C LYS A 184 -1.62 10.60 -10.32
N ILE A 185 -2.26 11.53 -9.62
CA ILE A 185 -2.33 11.50 -8.15
C ILE A 185 -3.79 11.52 -7.74
N VAL A 186 -4.21 10.48 -7.01
CA VAL A 186 -5.52 10.40 -6.36
C VAL A 186 -5.33 10.59 -4.87
N THR A 187 -6.04 11.55 -4.28
CA THR A 187 -5.95 11.85 -2.85
C THR A 187 -7.28 11.62 -2.15
N ALA A 188 -7.21 11.19 -0.89
CA ALA A 188 -8.35 11.09 0.01
C ALA A 188 -7.90 11.33 1.45
N PRO A 189 -8.80 11.53 2.41
CA PRO A 189 -8.47 11.44 3.84
C PRO A 189 -7.82 10.09 4.18
N HIS A 190 -7.16 9.97 5.32
CA HIS A 190 -6.60 8.68 5.73
C HIS A 190 -7.73 7.74 6.20
N PRO A 191 -7.73 6.44 5.84
CA PRO A 191 -8.79 5.50 6.27
C PRO A 191 -9.01 5.46 7.78
N ALA A 192 -7.95 5.55 8.58
CA ALA A 192 -8.05 5.60 10.03
C ALA A 192 -8.76 6.86 10.55
N ALA A 193 -8.83 7.96 9.79
CA ALA A 193 -9.55 9.15 10.23
C ALA A 193 -11.04 8.85 10.40
N ASP A 194 -11.64 8.10 9.48
CA ASP A 194 -13.04 7.66 9.60
C ASP A 194 -13.25 6.74 10.82
N ALA A 195 -12.26 5.93 11.19
CA ALA A 195 -12.33 5.10 12.38
C ALA A 195 -12.43 5.92 13.68
N TYR A 196 -11.75 7.08 13.74
CA TYR A 196 -11.80 7.98 14.88
C TYR A 196 -13.03 8.90 14.89
N THR A 197 -13.58 9.21 13.72
CA THR A 197 -14.66 10.21 13.55
C THR A 197 -16.01 9.57 13.23
N GLY A 198 -16.11 8.24 13.26
CA GLY A 198 -17.35 7.53 12.90
C GLY A 198 -17.77 7.74 11.43
N GLY A 199 -16.80 8.02 10.54
CA GLY A 199 -17.04 8.23 9.11
C GLY A 199 -17.09 9.70 8.68
N SER A 200 -17.14 10.66 9.61
CA SER A 200 -17.28 12.08 9.25
C SER A 200 -16.02 12.70 8.61
N ALA A 201 -14.87 12.01 8.63
CA ALA A 201 -13.69 12.45 7.90
C ALA A 201 -13.80 12.24 6.38
N GLY A 202 -14.75 11.41 5.92
CA GLY A 202 -15.14 11.30 4.53
C GLY A 202 -14.21 10.46 3.66
N PHE A 203 -13.41 9.56 4.23
CA PHE A 203 -12.63 8.61 3.44
C PHE A 203 -13.54 7.64 2.69
N HIS A 204 -14.51 7.04 3.38
CA HIS A 204 -15.39 6.02 2.79
C HIS A 204 -16.32 6.55 1.71
N THR A 205 -16.56 7.87 1.66
CA THR A 205 -17.39 8.53 0.63
C THR A 205 -16.56 9.28 -0.41
N SER A 206 -15.24 9.09 -0.43
CA SER A 206 -14.33 9.85 -1.29
C SER A 206 -14.35 9.46 -2.77
N GLY A 207 -14.96 8.33 -3.13
CA GLY A 207 -14.95 7.82 -4.51
C GLY A 207 -13.58 7.36 -4.98
N THR A 208 -12.65 7.10 -4.05
CA THR A 208 -11.22 6.88 -4.39
C THR A 208 -11.00 5.69 -5.32
N PHE A 209 -11.74 4.59 -5.18
CA PHE A 209 -11.58 3.39 -6.01
C PHE A 209 -12.11 3.58 -7.42
N ARG A 210 -13.21 4.31 -7.58
CA ARG A 210 -13.73 4.71 -8.90
C ARG A 210 -12.77 5.66 -9.58
N ALA A 211 -12.29 6.68 -8.86
CA ALA A 211 -11.33 7.66 -9.39
C ALA A 211 -10.03 7.02 -9.88
N ILE A 212 -9.55 5.94 -9.23
CA ILE A 212 -8.40 5.17 -9.72
C ILE A 212 -8.75 4.47 -11.03
N ASN A 213 -9.88 3.77 -11.08
CA ASN A 213 -10.29 3.00 -12.24
C ASN A 213 -10.61 3.88 -13.46
N ASP A 214 -11.06 5.13 -13.26
CA ASP A 214 -11.30 6.10 -14.35
C ASP A 214 -10.04 6.47 -15.13
N PHE A 215 -8.85 6.24 -14.58
CA PHE A 215 -7.57 6.45 -15.27
C PHE A 215 -7.00 5.19 -15.93
N LEU A 216 -7.66 4.04 -15.80
CA LEU A 216 -7.14 2.75 -16.28
C LEU A 216 -7.94 2.21 -17.47
N ASP A 217 -7.26 1.82 -18.55
CA ASP A 217 -7.89 1.11 -19.67
C ASP A 217 -8.48 -0.23 -19.23
N ILE A 218 -7.81 -0.93 -18.33
CA ILE A 218 -8.28 -2.16 -17.70
C ILE A 218 -8.43 -1.90 -16.20
N PRO A 219 -9.67 -1.74 -15.71
CA PRO A 219 -9.95 -1.46 -14.31
C PRO A 219 -9.41 -2.54 -13.36
N ILE A 220 -8.96 -2.12 -12.19
CA ILE A 220 -8.67 -3.03 -11.08
C ILE A 220 -9.98 -3.61 -10.55
N LYS A 221 -10.03 -4.93 -10.43
CA LYS A 221 -11.11 -5.64 -9.74
C LYS A 221 -10.82 -5.61 -8.25
N TRP A 222 -11.33 -4.59 -7.56
CA TRP A 222 -11.10 -4.40 -6.13
C TRP A 222 -11.81 -5.45 -5.27
N ASN A 223 -12.94 -6.00 -5.79
CA ASN A 223 -13.82 -6.99 -5.16
C ASN A 223 -13.70 -8.35 -5.84
N THR A 224 -12.54 -8.98 -5.77
CA THR A 224 -12.31 -10.26 -6.47
C THR A 224 -13.17 -11.42 -5.94
N HIS A 225 -13.75 -11.28 -4.76
CA HIS A 225 -14.59 -12.29 -4.10
C HIS A 225 -16.00 -11.78 -3.75
N CYS A 226 -16.37 -10.58 -4.19
CA CYS A 226 -17.75 -10.11 -4.08
C CYS A 226 -18.47 -10.47 -5.38
N GLY A 227 -19.65 -11.08 -5.28
CA GLY A 227 -20.46 -11.41 -6.44
C GLY A 227 -20.66 -10.21 -7.36
N GLU A 228 -20.91 -10.47 -8.65
CA GLU A 228 -21.24 -9.40 -9.59
C GLU A 228 -22.39 -8.55 -9.01
N PRO A 229 -22.35 -7.22 -9.14
CA PRO A 229 -23.45 -6.39 -8.71
C PRO A 229 -24.74 -6.91 -9.38
N LEU A 230 -25.76 -7.17 -8.58
CA LEU A 230 -27.08 -7.51 -9.12
C LEU A 230 -27.43 -6.44 -10.18
N PRO A 231 -27.83 -6.82 -11.38
CA PRO A 231 -28.27 -5.87 -12.39
C PRO A 231 -29.34 -5.00 -11.75
N LEU A 232 -29.15 -3.67 -11.76
CA LEU A 232 -30.16 -2.73 -11.32
C LEU A 232 -31.39 -3.00 -12.17
N GLU A 233 -32.42 -3.63 -11.61
CA GLU A 233 -33.75 -3.62 -12.21
C GLU A 233 -34.14 -2.15 -12.37
N ARG A 234 -34.13 -1.68 -13.60
CA ARG A 234 -34.76 -0.40 -13.92
C ARG A 234 -36.23 -0.57 -13.53
N SER A 235 -36.61 0.05 -12.40
CA SER A 235 -38.00 0.19 -12.07
C SER A 235 -38.66 0.96 -13.24
N GLU A 236 -39.31 0.25 -14.12
CA GLU A 236 -40.25 0.87 -15.03
C GLU A 236 -41.29 1.53 -14.14
N ALA A 237 -41.29 2.86 -14.15
CA ALA A 237 -42.35 3.62 -13.50
C ALA A 237 -43.67 3.24 -14.15
N PRO A 238 -44.69 2.84 -13.41
CA PRO A 238 -46.01 2.64 -13.98
C PRO A 238 -46.57 4.01 -14.40
N PHE A 239 -47.13 4.01 -15.58
CA PHE A 239 -47.82 5.12 -16.21
C PHE A 239 -48.89 5.76 -15.31
#